data_62e69c1c98d19d04aa77ff1cfba544c7
#
_entry.id   62e69c1c98d19d04aa77ff1cfba544c7
#
_cell.length_a   1.000
_cell.length_b   1.000
_cell.length_c   1.000
_cell.angle_alpha   90.00
_cell.angle_beta   90.00
_cell.angle_gamma   90.00
#
_symmetry.space_group_name_H-M   'P 1'
#
loop_
_entity.id
_entity.type
_entity.pdbx_description
1 polymer ?
#
loop_
_entity_poly.entity_id
_entity_poly.type
_entity_poly.pdbx_seq_one_letter_code
_entity_poly.pdbx_strand_id
1 'polypeptide(L)'
;MRMPPRSFPALSASPDALLGTRRRWLGACVLAAGGWSLARPAWAQPASGGLSIGVLPNVSARILLASYQPMREYFERELRQPVSIVTASDFRAFAASSLKGEYDIVVTAPNLGRVMQLDAKWEPLAIYEPRIPAVAVARADNPDDSPRQLRGRSLALANPQSLVALVGLQWLKSEGLQEGVDFKTVVAANDDSLGALLRSGEAPWAVMSMGEFRAKPEALRQSLRIVRQITTVPGFFVMANPALAAAQRQRLKALILALPASAEGARFFELSGFRGIREIADADLTFADPFNDLTRRGLGLKP
;
A
#
# COMPACT_ATOMS: atom_id res chain seq x y z
N MET A 1 21.26 24.98 50.19
CA MET A 1 20.89 26.39 49.99
C MET A 1 19.48 26.39 49.36
N ARG A 2 18.45 26.58 50.18
CA ARG A 2 17.03 26.52 49.77
C ARG A 2 16.56 27.95 49.51
N MET A 3 15.91 28.18 48.36
CA MET A 3 15.13 29.42 48.11
C MET A 3 13.63 29.15 48.28
N PRO A 4 12.88 30.10 48.88
CA PRO A 4 11.44 29.95 49.15
C PRO A 4 10.56 30.45 48.00
N PRO A 5 9.26 30.08 47.97
CA PRO A 5 8.33 30.45 46.93
C PRO A 5 7.76 31.86 47.13
N ARG A 6 7.53 32.56 46.01
CA ARG A 6 6.85 33.86 45.98
C ARG A 6 5.34 33.68 45.83
N SER A 7 4.61 34.23 46.78
CA SER A 7 3.15 34.39 46.83
C SER A 7 2.69 35.60 46.01
N PHE A 8 1.58 35.45 45.29
CA PHE A 8 0.82 36.56 44.68
C PHE A 8 -0.41 36.86 45.49
N PRO A 9 -0.81 38.16 45.64
CA PRO A 9 -1.98 38.55 46.40
C PRO A 9 -3.26 38.52 45.53
N ALA A 10 -4.35 38.11 46.17
CA ALA A 10 -5.70 38.20 45.70
C ALA A 10 -6.24 39.64 45.85
N LEU A 11 -6.97 40.11 44.85
CA LEU A 11 -7.82 41.32 44.99
C LEU A 11 -9.27 40.89 44.77
N SER A 12 -10.01 40.99 45.84
CA SER A 12 -11.47 40.95 45.94
C SER A 12 -12.06 42.36 45.73
N ALA A 13 -13.13 42.46 44.96
CA ALA A 13 -14.11 43.53 45.15
C ALA A 13 -15.47 43.09 44.61
N SER A 14 -16.45 43.11 45.46
CA SER A 14 -17.88 42.92 45.28
C SER A 14 -18.61 44.29 45.21
N PRO A 15 -19.95 44.28 45.21
CA PRO A 15 -20.74 44.88 44.14
C PRO A 15 -21.47 46.14 44.64
N ASP A 16 -22.12 46.83 43.78
CA ASP A 16 -23.48 47.38 43.99
C ASP A 16 -23.82 48.63 43.14
N ALA A 17 -25.06 48.56 42.67
CA ALA A 17 -26.04 49.65 42.57
C ALA A 17 -25.93 50.65 41.38
N LEU A 18 -26.85 50.73 40.53
CA LEU A 18 -28.11 51.49 40.67
C LEU A 18 -28.94 51.49 39.39
N LEU A 19 -30.20 51.40 39.59
CA LEU A 19 -31.36 51.55 38.72
C LEU A 19 -31.41 52.90 37.97
N GLY A 20 -31.94 52.89 36.74
CA GLY A 20 -32.50 54.10 36.17
C GLY A 20 -32.80 54.12 34.70
N THR A 21 -34.09 54.01 34.40
CA THR A 21 -34.90 54.67 33.40
C THR A 21 -34.96 54.14 31.96
N ARG A 22 -36.17 53.74 31.66
CA ARG A 22 -36.82 53.46 30.37
C ARG A 22 -36.60 54.57 29.33
N ARG A 23 -36.30 54.16 28.09
CA ARG A 23 -36.92 54.81 26.91
C ARG A 23 -36.94 53.85 25.71
N ARG A 24 -38.15 53.64 25.17
CA ARG A 24 -38.50 52.87 24.00
C ARG A 24 -37.90 53.51 22.75
N TRP A 25 -37.23 52.74 21.92
CA TRP A 25 -37.15 52.95 20.46
C TRP A 25 -37.27 51.62 19.75
N LEU A 26 -38.32 51.50 18.94
CA LEU A 26 -38.52 50.44 17.97
C LEU A 26 -37.56 50.71 16.80
N GLY A 27 -36.71 49.74 16.50
CA GLY A 27 -35.81 49.78 15.36
C GLY A 27 -35.56 48.35 14.87
N ALA A 28 -35.96 48.06 13.66
CA ALA A 28 -35.90 46.75 12.99
C ALA A 28 -34.54 46.11 13.03
N CYS A 29 -34.43 44.92 13.64
CA CYS A 29 -33.25 44.05 13.52
C CYS A 29 -33.42 43.13 12.33
N VAL A 30 -32.70 43.42 11.24
CA VAL A 30 -32.42 42.50 10.16
C VAL A 30 -31.55 41.38 10.71
N LEU A 31 -32.06 40.16 10.81
CA LEU A 31 -31.35 38.97 11.15
C LEU A 31 -30.40 38.61 10.00
N ALA A 32 -29.13 39.02 10.09
CA ALA A 32 -28.05 38.45 9.31
C ALA A 32 -27.63 37.12 9.98
N ALA A 33 -28.24 36.02 9.56
CA ALA A 33 -27.77 34.68 9.88
C ALA A 33 -26.45 34.43 9.14
N GLY A 34 -25.35 34.80 9.77
CA GLY A 34 -23.98 34.40 9.34
C GLY A 34 -23.82 32.91 9.48
N GLY A 35 -24.04 32.16 8.40
CA GLY A 35 -23.69 30.74 8.33
C GLY A 35 -22.19 30.56 8.47
N TRP A 36 -21.74 30.08 9.61
CA TRP A 36 -20.41 29.52 9.74
C TRP A 36 -20.37 28.20 8.95
N SER A 37 -20.02 28.30 7.67
CA SER A 37 -19.60 27.16 6.89
C SER A 37 -18.34 26.62 7.55
N LEU A 38 -18.48 25.51 8.29
CA LEU A 38 -17.34 24.68 8.68
C LEU A 38 -16.67 24.22 7.39
N ALA A 39 -15.66 24.96 6.94
CA ALA A 39 -14.79 24.54 5.88
C ALA A 39 -14.15 23.22 6.34
N ARG A 40 -14.70 22.10 5.87
CA ARG A 40 -14.02 20.81 5.91
C ARG A 40 -12.68 21.00 5.22
N PRO A 41 -11.56 20.56 5.83
CA PRO A 41 -10.30 20.56 5.09
C PRO A 41 -10.53 19.77 3.81
N ALA A 42 -10.40 20.44 2.69
CA ALA A 42 -10.38 19.81 1.37
C ALA A 42 -9.10 18.98 1.29
N TRP A 43 -9.16 17.74 1.74
CA TRP A 43 -8.23 16.72 1.31
C TRP A 43 -8.42 16.67 -0.20
N ALA A 44 -7.33 16.97 -0.91
CA ALA A 44 -7.34 17.22 -2.34
C ALA A 44 -8.22 16.20 -3.07
N GLN A 45 -9.43 16.62 -3.43
CA GLN A 45 -10.16 15.96 -4.49
C GLN A 45 -9.29 16.07 -5.74
N PRO A 46 -9.06 14.98 -6.49
CA PRO A 46 -8.40 15.08 -7.77
C PRO A 46 -9.14 16.14 -8.57
N ALA A 47 -8.39 17.08 -9.13
CA ALA A 47 -8.94 18.13 -9.96
C ALA A 47 -9.88 17.50 -10.99
N SER A 48 -11.13 17.92 -11.02
CA SER A 48 -12.17 17.44 -11.91
C SER A 48 -11.66 17.52 -13.35
N GLY A 49 -11.25 16.37 -13.95
CA GLY A 49 -10.83 16.29 -15.34
C GLY A 49 -9.53 15.55 -15.64
N GLY A 50 -8.81 14.97 -14.67
CA GLY A 50 -7.58 14.19 -14.87
C GLY A 50 -7.74 12.70 -14.61
N LEU A 51 -6.78 11.88 -15.07
CA LEU A 51 -6.69 10.44 -14.79
C LEU A 51 -5.94 10.20 -13.48
N SER A 52 -6.50 9.38 -12.59
CA SER A 52 -5.85 8.95 -11.35
C SER A 52 -5.36 7.51 -11.44
N ILE A 53 -4.07 7.28 -11.15
CA ILE A 53 -3.44 5.96 -11.12
C ILE A 53 -3.02 5.65 -9.68
N GLY A 54 -3.76 4.77 -9.02
CA GLY A 54 -3.42 4.27 -7.70
C GLY A 54 -2.34 3.19 -7.80
N VAL A 55 -1.26 3.31 -7.03
CA VAL A 55 -0.18 2.31 -7.00
C VAL A 55 -0.05 1.75 -5.59
N LEU A 56 -0.08 0.41 -5.50
CA LEU A 56 0.04 -0.31 -4.24
C LEU A 56 1.33 0.08 -3.50
N PRO A 57 1.29 0.41 -2.19
CA PRO A 57 2.46 0.88 -1.43
C PRO A 57 3.39 -0.27 -1.01
N ASN A 58 4.05 -0.89 -1.99
CA ASN A 58 5.00 -1.99 -1.78
C ASN A 58 6.44 -1.54 -1.46
N VAL A 59 6.73 -0.26 -1.69
CA VAL A 59 7.96 0.44 -1.33
C VAL A 59 7.62 1.81 -0.75
N SER A 60 8.62 2.56 -0.26
CA SER A 60 8.36 3.91 0.26
C SER A 60 7.71 4.80 -0.79
N ALA A 61 6.78 5.68 -0.37
CA ALA A 61 6.06 6.58 -1.27
C ALA A 61 7.01 7.41 -2.14
N ARG A 62 8.15 7.88 -1.61
CA ARG A 62 9.15 8.64 -2.36
C ARG A 62 9.72 7.83 -3.52
N ILE A 63 10.12 6.58 -3.28
CA ILE A 63 10.66 5.69 -4.33
C ILE A 63 9.59 5.37 -5.35
N LEU A 64 8.38 5.03 -4.88
CA LEU A 64 7.26 4.69 -5.74
C LEU A 64 6.92 5.85 -6.69
N LEU A 65 6.69 7.06 -6.18
CA LEU A 65 6.33 8.21 -6.99
C LEU A 65 7.43 8.56 -8.01
N ALA A 66 8.71 8.48 -7.61
CA ALA A 66 9.82 8.69 -8.53
C ALA A 66 9.85 7.63 -9.65
N SER A 67 9.63 6.36 -9.32
CA SER A 67 9.66 5.26 -10.31
C SER A 67 8.50 5.33 -11.30
N TYR A 68 7.34 5.85 -10.90
CA TYR A 68 6.15 5.97 -11.75
C TYR A 68 6.06 7.31 -12.50
N GLN A 69 6.99 8.25 -12.26
CA GLN A 69 7.02 9.53 -12.97
C GLN A 69 7.05 9.38 -14.50
N PRO A 70 7.89 8.50 -15.10
CA PRO A 70 7.89 8.33 -16.56
C PRO A 70 6.55 7.80 -17.09
N MET A 71 5.88 6.90 -16.36
CA MET A 71 4.54 6.43 -16.73
C MET A 71 3.52 7.56 -16.72
N ARG A 72 3.57 8.45 -15.72
CA ARG A 72 2.73 9.64 -15.66
C ARG A 72 2.94 10.53 -16.89
N GLU A 73 4.19 10.85 -17.22
CA GLU A 73 4.55 11.68 -18.39
C GLU A 73 4.03 11.06 -19.70
N TYR A 74 4.16 9.75 -19.85
CA TYR A 74 3.64 9.01 -21.00
C TYR A 74 2.12 9.18 -21.13
N PHE A 75 1.37 8.92 -20.06
CA PHE A 75 -0.09 9.05 -20.10
C PHE A 75 -0.55 10.48 -20.29
N GLU A 76 0.10 11.48 -19.69
CA GLU A 76 -0.21 12.91 -19.91
C GLU A 76 -0.06 13.30 -21.38
N ARG A 77 1.01 12.83 -22.03
CA ARG A 77 1.26 13.08 -23.45
C ARG A 77 0.20 12.42 -24.34
N GLU A 78 -0.08 11.15 -24.12
CA GLU A 78 -0.99 10.35 -24.96
C GLU A 78 -2.45 10.72 -24.78
N LEU A 79 -2.85 11.10 -23.57
CA LEU A 79 -4.24 11.44 -23.23
C LEU A 79 -4.52 12.93 -23.36
N ARG A 80 -3.48 13.78 -23.37
CA ARG A 80 -3.58 15.26 -23.36
C ARG A 80 -4.42 15.78 -22.20
N GLN A 81 -4.27 15.17 -21.05
CA GLN A 81 -4.94 15.57 -19.80
C GLN A 81 -4.01 15.33 -18.61
N PRO A 82 -4.20 16.00 -17.47
CA PRO A 82 -3.42 15.76 -16.26
C PRO A 82 -3.52 14.32 -15.79
N VAL A 83 -2.42 13.75 -15.29
CA VAL A 83 -2.38 12.41 -14.68
C VAL A 83 -1.76 12.50 -13.31
N SER A 84 -2.37 11.90 -12.33
CA SER A 84 -1.84 11.81 -10.97
C SER A 84 -1.45 10.38 -10.61
N ILE A 85 -0.26 10.20 -10.06
CA ILE A 85 0.14 8.94 -9.41
C ILE A 85 -0.14 9.09 -7.92
N VAL A 86 -0.95 8.19 -7.39
CA VAL A 86 -1.40 8.21 -5.99
C VAL A 86 -1.04 6.89 -5.32
N THR A 87 -0.68 6.93 -4.06
CA THR A 87 -0.49 5.74 -3.23
C THR A 87 -1.20 5.93 -1.89
N ALA A 88 -1.26 4.90 -1.07
CA ALA A 88 -1.85 4.93 0.25
C ALA A 88 -0.80 4.69 1.35
N SER A 89 -1.18 4.84 2.62
CA SER A 89 -0.31 4.58 3.76
C SER A 89 0.09 3.11 3.88
N ASP A 90 -0.81 2.20 3.50
CA ASP A 90 -0.65 0.76 3.62
C ASP A 90 -1.60 0.01 2.67
N PHE A 91 -1.47 -1.31 2.63
CA PHE A 91 -2.28 -2.18 1.75
C PHE A 91 -3.78 -2.12 2.05
N ARG A 92 -4.17 -1.97 3.32
CA ARG A 92 -5.60 -1.90 3.71
C ARG A 92 -6.22 -0.58 3.26
N ALA A 93 -5.53 0.52 3.48
CA ALA A 93 -5.97 1.83 3.01
C ALA A 93 -6.07 1.86 1.48
N PHE A 94 -5.06 1.30 0.78
CA PHE A 94 -5.09 1.17 -0.68
C PHE A 94 -6.28 0.35 -1.17
N ALA A 95 -6.52 -0.83 -0.57
CA ALA A 95 -7.65 -1.68 -0.92
C ALA A 95 -9.00 -0.97 -0.68
N ALA A 96 -9.13 -0.28 0.45
CA ALA A 96 -10.35 0.46 0.78
C ALA A 96 -10.64 1.57 -0.23
N SER A 97 -9.64 2.39 -0.59
CA SER A 97 -9.77 3.44 -1.60
C SER A 97 -10.07 2.87 -2.99
N SER A 98 -9.40 1.78 -3.37
CA SER A 98 -9.65 1.10 -4.65
C SER A 98 -11.09 0.58 -4.74
N LEU A 99 -11.57 -0.11 -3.70
CA LEU A 99 -12.93 -0.66 -3.67
C LEU A 99 -14.03 0.40 -3.63
N LYS A 100 -13.72 1.61 -3.14
CA LYS A 100 -14.61 2.79 -3.24
C LYS A 100 -14.58 3.45 -4.61
N GLY A 101 -13.69 3.01 -5.52
CA GLY A 101 -13.55 3.59 -6.85
C GLY A 101 -12.86 4.96 -6.86
N GLU A 102 -12.00 5.25 -5.86
CA GLU A 102 -11.29 6.53 -5.76
C GLU A 102 -10.17 6.68 -6.80
N TYR A 103 -9.82 5.62 -7.52
CA TYR A 103 -8.83 5.59 -8.60
C TYR A 103 -9.48 5.18 -9.92
N ASP A 104 -8.98 5.70 -11.05
CA ASP A 104 -9.39 5.29 -12.39
C ASP A 104 -8.68 4.00 -12.84
N ILE A 105 -7.38 3.92 -12.54
CA ILE A 105 -6.54 2.75 -12.75
C ILE A 105 -5.87 2.40 -11.43
N VAL A 106 -5.61 1.13 -11.20
CA VAL A 106 -4.71 0.68 -10.13
C VAL A 106 -3.63 -0.25 -10.66
N VAL A 107 -2.44 -0.12 -10.07
CA VAL A 107 -1.36 -1.12 -10.15
C VAL A 107 -1.30 -1.83 -8.81
N THR A 108 -1.58 -3.12 -8.80
CA THR A 108 -1.85 -3.85 -7.55
C THR A 108 -1.26 -5.26 -7.56
N ALA A 109 -1.11 -5.84 -6.36
CA ALA A 109 -0.72 -7.25 -6.22
C ALA A 109 -1.83 -8.17 -6.78
N PRO A 110 -1.45 -9.33 -7.38
CA PRO A 110 -2.41 -10.22 -8.06
C PRO A 110 -3.57 -10.69 -7.18
N ASN A 111 -3.31 -11.00 -5.91
CA ASN A 111 -4.33 -11.44 -4.97
C ASN A 111 -5.37 -10.33 -4.69
N LEU A 112 -4.94 -9.09 -4.49
CA LEU A 112 -5.86 -7.97 -4.33
C LEU A 112 -6.59 -7.65 -5.64
N GLY A 113 -5.87 -7.64 -6.78
CA GLY A 113 -6.49 -7.44 -8.10
C GLY A 113 -7.57 -8.48 -8.40
N ARG A 114 -7.35 -9.75 -8.03
CA ARG A 114 -8.36 -10.80 -8.17
C ARG A 114 -9.58 -10.56 -7.29
N VAL A 115 -9.41 -10.19 -6.03
CA VAL A 115 -10.52 -9.79 -5.14
C VAL A 115 -11.27 -8.59 -5.71
N MET A 116 -10.58 -7.57 -6.21
CA MET A 116 -11.22 -6.41 -6.85
C MET A 116 -12.01 -6.80 -8.10
N GLN A 117 -11.51 -7.73 -8.91
CA GLN A 117 -12.24 -8.25 -10.07
C GLN A 117 -13.52 -8.99 -9.66
N LEU A 118 -13.44 -9.86 -8.67
CA LEU A 118 -14.56 -10.69 -8.23
C LEU A 118 -15.64 -9.85 -7.53
N ASP A 119 -15.23 -9.00 -6.58
CA ASP A 119 -16.13 -8.33 -5.65
C ASP A 119 -16.61 -6.96 -6.18
N ALA A 120 -15.77 -6.25 -6.92
CA ALA A 120 -16.05 -4.89 -7.38
C ALA A 120 -15.97 -4.72 -8.92
N LYS A 121 -15.84 -5.82 -9.68
CA LYS A 121 -15.88 -5.84 -11.15
C LYS A 121 -14.80 -4.99 -11.83
N TRP A 122 -13.67 -4.77 -11.17
CA TRP A 122 -12.53 -4.14 -11.79
C TRP A 122 -12.05 -4.95 -13.01
N GLU A 123 -11.74 -4.25 -14.10
CA GLU A 123 -11.34 -4.89 -15.35
C GLU A 123 -9.82 -5.07 -15.42
N PRO A 124 -9.33 -6.31 -15.55
CA PRO A 124 -7.91 -6.56 -15.77
C PRO A 124 -7.46 -6.03 -17.12
N LEU A 125 -6.46 -5.15 -17.16
CA LEU A 125 -5.93 -4.57 -18.41
C LEU A 125 -4.62 -5.24 -18.84
N ALA A 126 -3.68 -5.39 -17.89
CA ALA A 126 -2.34 -5.88 -18.17
C ALA A 126 -1.64 -6.41 -16.91
N ILE A 127 -0.51 -7.06 -17.11
CA ILE A 127 0.35 -7.60 -16.06
C ILE A 127 1.81 -7.21 -16.32
N TYR A 128 2.54 -6.89 -15.26
CA TYR A 128 3.97 -6.61 -15.32
C TYR A 128 4.80 -7.91 -15.42
N GLU A 129 5.92 -7.83 -16.10
CA GLU A 129 6.87 -8.92 -16.23
C GLU A 129 8.27 -8.55 -15.70
N PRO A 130 9.05 -9.56 -15.29
CA PRO A 130 8.75 -11.00 -15.21
C PRO A 130 7.87 -11.36 -14.02
N ARG A 131 7.47 -12.64 -13.96
CA ARG A 131 6.90 -13.21 -12.73
C ARG A 131 7.87 -13.00 -11.55
N ILE A 132 7.34 -12.88 -10.35
CA ILE A 132 8.10 -12.50 -9.15
C ILE A 132 8.47 -13.77 -8.36
N PRO A 133 9.75 -14.14 -8.24
CA PRO A 133 10.15 -15.26 -7.40
C PRO A 133 9.93 -14.93 -5.92
N ALA A 134 9.23 -15.83 -5.21
CA ALA A 134 9.11 -15.83 -3.76
C ALA A 134 10.24 -16.68 -3.17
N VAL A 135 10.98 -16.13 -2.21
CA VAL A 135 12.13 -16.78 -1.59
C VAL A 135 12.03 -16.80 -0.06
N ALA A 136 12.49 -17.89 0.53
CA ALA A 136 12.81 -17.93 1.95
C ALA A 136 14.31 -17.63 2.12
N VAL A 137 14.61 -16.75 3.05
CA VAL A 137 15.98 -16.32 3.37
C VAL A 137 16.28 -16.55 4.84
N ALA A 138 17.55 -16.82 5.14
CA ALA A 138 18.08 -16.93 6.49
C ALA A 138 19.42 -16.19 6.58
N ARG A 139 20.00 -16.13 7.78
CA ARG A 139 21.37 -15.64 7.94
C ARG A 139 22.34 -16.54 7.16
N ALA A 140 23.39 -15.93 6.60
CA ALA A 140 24.39 -16.65 5.83
C ALA A 140 25.16 -17.70 6.66
N ASP A 141 25.34 -17.43 7.96
CA ASP A 141 26.01 -18.32 8.92
C ASP A 141 25.09 -19.39 9.55
N ASN A 142 23.79 -19.40 9.23
CA ASN A 142 22.88 -20.46 9.63
C ASN A 142 22.94 -21.61 8.61
N PRO A 143 23.52 -22.78 8.93
CA PRO A 143 23.66 -23.87 7.97
C PRO A 143 22.40 -24.72 7.80
N ASP A 144 21.42 -24.58 8.70
CA ASP A 144 20.21 -25.40 8.71
C ASP A 144 19.20 -24.88 7.69
N ASP A 145 18.82 -25.71 6.73
CA ASP A 145 17.82 -25.45 5.69
C ASP A 145 16.45 -26.04 6.01
N SER A 146 16.28 -26.62 7.21
CA SER A 146 15.02 -27.22 7.59
C SER A 146 14.03 -26.17 8.07
N PRO A 147 12.82 -26.10 7.48
CA PRO A 147 11.77 -25.19 7.96
C PRO A 147 11.34 -25.49 9.40
N ARG A 148 11.71 -26.66 9.94
CA ARG A 148 11.41 -27.05 11.35
C ARG A 148 12.05 -26.13 12.39
N GLN A 149 13.11 -25.36 12.03
CA GLN A 149 13.66 -24.30 12.90
C GLN A 149 12.63 -23.22 13.28
N LEU A 150 11.54 -23.09 12.52
CA LEU A 150 10.45 -22.16 12.86
C LEU A 150 9.62 -22.59 14.05
N ARG A 151 9.70 -23.88 14.49
CA ARG A 151 8.90 -24.36 15.63
C ARG A 151 9.21 -23.57 16.91
N GLY A 152 8.15 -22.97 17.49
CA GLY A 152 8.25 -22.11 18.68
C GLY A 152 8.87 -20.73 18.42
N ARG A 153 9.15 -20.37 17.16
CA ARG A 153 9.77 -19.09 16.76
C ARG A 153 8.87 -18.30 15.82
N SER A 154 9.40 -17.22 15.25
CA SER A 154 8.69 -16.37 14.31
C SER A 154 9.24 -16.49 12.88
N LEU A 155 8.36 -16.24 11.90
CA LEU A 155 8.72 -15.99 10.51
C LEU A 155 8.63 -14.49 10.25
N ALA A 156 9.68 -13.86 9.75
CA ALA A 156 9.65 -12.45 9.39
C ALA A 156 8.99 -12.24 8.02
N LEU A 157 8.07 -11.30 7.93
CA LEU A 157 7.40 -10.87 6.70
C LEU A 157 7.44 -9.34 6.60
N ALA A 158 7.77 -8.79 5.43
CA ALA A 158 7.66 -7.34 5.21
C ALA A 158 6.19 -6.91 5.14
N ASN A 159 5.37 -7.70 4.46
CA ASN A 159 3.93 -7.45 4.33
C ASN A 159 3.16 -8.78 4.33
N PRO A 160 2.45 -9.11 5.42
CA PRO A 160 1.66 -10.34 5.53
C PRO A 160 0.51 -10.47 4.50
N GLN A 161 0.02 -9.34 3.93
CA GLN A 161 -1.05 -9.35 2.93
C GLN A 161 -0.54 -9.53 1.50
N SER A 162 0.78 -9.55 1.28
CA SER A 162 1.35 -9.76 -0.05
C SER A 162 1.15 -11.19 -0.52
N LEU A 163 0.97 -11.37 -1.84
CA LEU A 163 0.88 -12.73 -2.42
C LEU A 163 2.15 -13.56 -2.14
N VAL A 164 3.32 -12.91 -2.10
CA VAL A 164 4.59 -13.55 -1.74
C VAL A 164 4.55 -14.13 -0.32
N ALA A 165 4.03 -13.40 0.65
CA ALA A 165 3.85 -13.90 2.02
C ALA A 165 2.85 -15.07 2.06
N LEU A 166 1.72 -14.95 1.37
CA LEU A 166 0.67 -15.99 1.34
C LEU A 166 1.17 -17.31 0.74
N VAL A 167 1.92 -17.26 -0.39
CA VAL A 167 2.52 -18.48 -0.95
C VAL A 167 3.61 -19.05 -0.04
N GLY A 168 4.35 -18.21 0.69
CA GLY A 168 5.31 -18.65 1.70
C GLY A 168 4.66 -19.42 2.83
N LEU A 169 3.56 -18.90 3.37
CA LEU A 169 2.77 -19.57 4.41
C LEU A 169 2.15 -20.88 3.92
N GLN A 170 1.65 -20.88 2.68
CA GLN A 170 1.12 -22.10 2.06
C GLN A 170 2.22 -23.17 1.88
N TRP A 171 3.41 -22.77 1.44
CA TRP A 171 4.55 -23.67 1.35
C TRP A 171 4.89 -24.25 2.73
N LEU A 172 5.02 -23.43 3.77
CA LEU A 172 5.29 -23.92 5.14
C LEU A 172 4.21 -24.90 5.62
N LYS A 173 2.95 -24.65 5.28
CA LYS A 173 1.86 -25.58 5.57
C LYS A 173 2.05 -26.93 4.86
N SER A 174 2.54 -26.96 3.62
CA SER A 174 2.88 -28.20 2.92
C SER A 174 4.08 -28.94 3.51
N GLU A 175 4.97 -28.24 4.22
CA GLU A 175 6.08 -28.82 5.00
C GLU A 175 5.64 -29.27 6.42
N GLY A 176 4.33 -29.21 6.73
CA GLY A 176 3.78 -29.63 8.02
C GLY A 176 3.97 -28.60 9.14
N LEU A 177 4.05 -27.33 8.80
CA LEU A 177 4.17 -26.21 9.74
C LEU A 177 2.98 -25.25 9.59
N GLN A 178 2.25 -25.02 10.66
CA GLN A 178 1.06 -24.17 10.67
C GLN A 178 1.30 -22.90 11.48
N GLU A 179 1.01 -21.75 10.84
CA GLU A 179 0.99 -20.46 11.52
C GLU A 179 -0.01 -20.46 12.68
N GLY A 180 0.38 -19.87 13.80
CA GLY A 180 -0.43 -19.81 15.02
C GLY A 180 -0.38 -21.08 15.88
N VAL A 181 0.17 -22.20 15.36
CA VAL A 181 0.35 -23.46 16.06
C VAL A 181 1.84 -23.77 16.23
N ASP A 182 2.58 -23.91 15.13
CA ASP A 182 4.00 -24.25 15.12
C ASP A 182 4.89 -23.03 15.21
N PHE A 183 4.49 -21.91 14.60
CA PHE A 183 5.23 -20.65 14.55
C PHE A 183 4.26 -19.44 14.49
N LYS A 184 4.81 -18.23 14.70
CA LYS A 184 4.08 -16.96 14.52
C LYS A 184 4.70 -16.17 13.38
N THR A 185 3.93 -15.27 12.78
CA THR A 185 4.47 -14.25 11.88
C THR A 185 4.80 -12.98 12.65
N VAL A 186 5.86 -12.30 12.23
CA VAL A 186 6.27 -10.98 12.74
C VAL A 186 6.54 -10.04 11.58
N VAL A 187 6.08 -8.80 11.70
CA VAL A 187 6.29 -7.80 10.65
C VAL A 187 7.67 -7.19 10.78
N ALA A 188 8.49 -7.34 9.73
CA ALA A 188 9.75 -6.63 9.57
C ALA A 188 9.51 -5.35 8.76
N ALA A 189 9.15 -4.26 9.44
CA ALA A 189 8.72 -3.01 8.80
C ALA A 189 9.82 -2.31 7.97
N ASN A 190 11.08 -2.60 8.24
CA ASN A 190 12.25 -2.05 7.54
C ASN A 190 13.44 -3.00 7.63
N ASP A 191 14.56 -2.63 6.98
CA ASP A 191 15.76 -3.46 6.90
C ASP A 191 16.45 -3.64 8.26
N ASP A 192 16.41 -2.64 9.14
CA ASP A 192 16.98 -2.72 10.49
C ASP A 192 16.20 -3.72 11.34
N SER A 193 14.86 -3.67 11.32
CA SER A 193 14.02 -4.62 12.04
C SER A 193 14.17 -6.04 11.50
N LEU A 194 14.26 -6.22 10.18
CA LEU A 194 14.55 -7.51 9.58
C LEU A 194 15.89 -8.05 10.06
N GLY A 195 16.95 -7.24 9.99
CA GLY A 195 18.29 -7.61 10.45
C GLY A 195 18.32 -7.97 11.93
N ALA A 196 17.59 -7.23 12.78
CA ALA A 196 17.51 -7.51 14.23
C ALA A 196 16.81 -8.84 14.50
N LEU A 197 15.65 -9.09 13.89
CA LEU A 197 14.89 -10.34 14.03
C LEU A 197 15.70 -11.58 13.61
N LEU A 198 16.43 -11.47 12.50
CA LEU A 198 17.28 -12.56 12.03
C LEU A 198 18.50 -12.78 12.93
N ARG A 199 19.16 -11.70 13.40
CA ARG A 199 20.33 -11.81 14.30
C ARG A 199 19.98 -12.36 15.68
N SER A 200 18.88 -11.96 16.26
CA SER A 200 18.43 -12.48 17.57
C SER A 200 17.99 -13.94 17.52
N GLY A 201 17.70 -14.46 16.32
CA GLY A 201 17.11 -15.78 16.14
C GLY A 201 15.63 -15.85 16.52
N GLU A 202 15.00 -14.72 16.83
CA GLU A 202 13.55 -14.63 17.05
C GLU A 202 12.79 -15.05 15.78
N ALA A 203 13.26 -14.59 14.61
CA ALA A 203 12.80 -15.05 13.31
C ALA A 203 14.01 -15.63 12.55
N PRO A 204 14.27 -16.94 12.61
CA PRO A 204 15.39 -17.55 11.90
C PRO A 204 15.30 -17.42 10.38
N TRP A 205 14.08 -17.23 9.86
CA TRP A 205 13.79 -17.06 8.44
C TRP A 205 12.90 -15.85 8.18
N ALA A 206 13.03 -15.34 6.95
CA ALA A 206 12.08 -14.40 6.37
C ALA A 206 11.61 -14.89 5.00
N VAL A 207 10.37 -14.52 4.62
CA VAL A 207 9.85 -14.71 3.27
C VAL A 207 9.71 -13.35 2.61
N MET A 208 10.23 -13.23 1.40
CA MET A 208 10.19 -12.00 0.60
C MET A 208 10.25 -12.30 -0.90
N SER A 209 10.05 -11.30 -1.73
CA SER A 209 10.31 -11.42 -3.16
C SER A 209 11.82 -11.36 -3.45
N MET A 210 12.23 -11.92 -4.57
CA MET A 210 13.62 -11.77 -5.06
C MET A 210 13.96 -10.29 -5.32
N GLY A 211 12.99 -9.48 -5.72
CA GLY A 211 13.17 -8.04 -5.89
C GLY A 211 13.48 -7.34 -4.56
N GLU A 212 12.70 -7.63 -3.51
CA GLU A 212 12.95 -7.12 -2.16
C GLU A 212 14.32 -7.58 -1.62
N PHE A 213 14.68 -8.84 -1.82
CA PHE A 213 16.01 -9.35 -1.43
C PHE A 213 17.14 -8.56 -2.11
N ARG A 214 17.05 -8.36 -3.43
CA ARG A 214 18.08 -7.62 -4.19
C ARG A 214 18.16 -6.14 -3.83
N ALA A 215 17.04 -5.55 -3.42
CA ALA A 215 16.97 -4.13 -3.01
C ALA A 215 17.51 -3.88 -1.60
N LYS A 216 17.85 -4.94 -0.82
CA LYS A 216 18.45 -4.77 0.51
C LYS A 216 19.81 -4.07 0.43
N PRO A 217 20.16 -3.25 1.45
CA PRO A 217 21.51 -2.70 1.58
C PRO A 217 22.55 -3.82 1.49
N GLU A 218 23.68 -3.53 0.84
CA GLU A 218 24.75 -4.52 0.55
C GLU A 218 25.15 -5.32 1.78
N ALA A 219 25.41 -4.63 2.90
CA ALA A 219 25.84 -5.27 4.15
C ALA A 219 24.78 -6.25 4.70
N LEU A 220 23.48 -5.89 4.60
CA LEU A 220 22.40 -6.80 5.02
C LEU A 220 22.28 -7.97 4.04
N ARG A 221 22.32 -7.71 2.74
CA ARG A 221 22.20 -8.74 1.71
C ARG A 221 23.33 -9.79 1.81
N GLN A 222 24.57 -9.36 2.07
CA GLN A 222 25.71 -10.26 2.26
C GLN A 222 25.62 -11.10 3.56
N SER A 223 24.89 -10.60 4.56
CA SER A 223 24.63 -11.36 5.79
C SER A 223 23.50 -12.39 5.66
N LEU A 224 22.84 -12.45 4.50
CA LEU A 224 21.73 -13.34 4.21
C LEU A 224 22.07 -14.33 3.11
N ARG A 225 21.42 -15.49 3.14
CA ARG A 225 21.40 -16.46 2.05
C ARG A 225 19.97 -16.86 1.69
N ILE A 226 19.76 -17.22 0.43
CA ILE A 226 18.51 -17.81 0.00
C ILE A 226 18.54 -19.29 0.38
N VAL A 227 17.60 -19.67 1.25
CA VAL A 227 17.40 -21.06 1.67
C VAL A 227 16.60 -21.82 0.62
N ARG A 228 15.55 -21.19 0.10
CA ARG A 228 14.62 -21.80 -0.85
C ARG A 228 14.04 -20.77 -1.79
N GLN A 229 13.99 -21.10 -3.08
CA GLN A 229 13.04 -20.47 -3.98
C GLN A 229 11.74 -21.27 -3.88
N ILE A 230 10.69 -20.63 -3.33
CA ILE A 230 9.42 -21.29 -3.02
C ILE A 230 8.63 -21.54 -4.30
N THR A 231 8.36 -20.47 -5.03
CA THR A 231 7.62 -20.47 -6.31
C THR A 231 7.84 -19.14 -7.03
N THR A 232 7.19 -18.94 -8.17
CA THR A 232 7.05 -17.65 -8.83
C THR A 232 5.59 -17.25 -8.87
N VAL A 233 5.28 -16.03 -8.38
CA VAL A 233 3.93 -15.46 -8.45
C VAL A 233 3.79 -14.57 -9.69
N PRO A 234 2.57 -14.31 -10.20
CA PRO A 234 2.35 -13.33 -11.26
C PRO A 234 2.88 -11.94 -10.84
N GLY A 235 3.27 -11.12 -11.82
CA GLY A 235 3.63 -9.71 -11.58
C GLY A 235 2.43 -8.87 -11.17
N PHE A 236 2.63 -7.57 -10.97
CA PHE A 236 1.53 -6.67 -10.61
C PHE A 236 0.50 -6.56 -11.74
N PHE A 237 -0.76 -6.57 -11.36
CA PHE A 237 -1.89 -6.33 -12.25
C PHE A 237 -2.12 -4.85 -12.43
N VAL A 238 -2.43 -4.45 -13.66
CA VAL A 238 -3.00 -3.13 -13.99
C VAL A 238 -4.48 -3.34 -14.20
N MET A 239 -5.31 -2.66 -13.40
CA MET A 239 -6.76 -2.83 -13.42
C MET A 239 -7.44 -1.50 -13.67
N ALA A 240 -8.55 -1.50 -14.41
CA ALA A 240 -9.38 -0.32 -14.65
C ALA A 240 -10.64 -0.33 -13.78
N ASN A 241 -11.02 0.85 -13.32
CA ASN A 241 -12.26 1.06 -12.60
C ASN A 241 -13.45 0.75 -13.52
N PRO A 242 -14.43 -0.08 -13.10
CA PRO A 242 -15.61 -0.40 -13.89
C PRO A 242 -16.51 0.81 -14.19
N ALA A 243 -16.40 1.89 -13.40
CA ALA A 243 -17.14 3.13 -13.65
C ALA A 243 -16.67 3.89 -14.89
N LEU A 244 -15.46 3.62 -15.40
CA LEU A 244 -14.99 4.21 -16.65
C LEU A 244 -15.76 3.64 -17.84
N ALA A 245 -16.02 4.47 -18.86
CA ALA A 245 -16.66 4.02 -20.08
C ALA A 245 -15.83 2.91 -20.77
N ALA A 246 -16.49 1.93 -21.40
CA ALA A 246 -15.82 0.82 -22.06
C ALA A 246 -14.76 1.27 -23.08
N ALA A 247 -15.08 2.28 -23.90
CA ALA A 247 -14.12 2.85 -24.84
C ALA A 247 -12.89 3.45 -24.17
N GLN A 248 -13.06 4.06 -22.99
CA GLN A 248 -11.95 4.61 -22.20
C GLN A 248 -11.07 3.48 -21.65
N ARG A 249 -11.66 2.42 -21.09
CA ARG A 249 -10.91 1.25 -20.62
C ARG A 249 -10.10 0.59 -21.73
N GLN A 250 -10.69 0.42 -22.92
CA GLN A 250 -10.00 -0.13 -24.09
C GLN A 250 -8.82 0.77 -24.54
N ARG A 251 -9.02 2.09 -24.56
CA ARG A 251 -7.94 3.03 -24.85
C ARG A 251 -6.81 2.94 -23.83
N LEU A 252 -7.13 2.87 -22.54
CA LEU A 252 -6.15 2.72 -21.46
C LEU A 252 -5.38 1.40 -21.58
N LYS A 253 -6.08 0.30 -21.89
CA LYS A 253 -5.44 -1.01 -22.18
C LYS A 253 -4.42 -0.89 -23.30
N ALA A 254 -4.81 -0.29 -24.41
CA ALA A 254 -3.93 -0.10 -25.57
C ALA A 254 -2.68 0.73 -25.21
N LEU A 255 -2.85 1.83 -24.46
CA LEU A 255 -1.75 2.68 -24.01
C LEU A 255 -0.80 1.93 -23.05
N ILE A 256 -1.34 1.18 -22.09
CA ILE A 256 -0.52 0.41 -21.15
C ILE A 256 0.32 -0.64 -21.90
N LEU A 257 -0.27 -1.33 -22.87
CA LEU A 257 0.44 -2.34 -23.66
C LEU A 257 1.47 -1.72 -24.62
N ALA A 258 1.28 -0.48 -25.05
CA ALA A 258 2.22 0.25 -25.88
C ALA A 258 3.36 0.93 -25.10
N LEU A 259 3.20 1.13 -23.78
CA LEU A 259 4.20 1.79 -22.92
C LEU A 259 5.62 1.18 -23.08
N PRO A 260 5.82 -0.15 -23.17
CA PRO A 260 7.17 -0.74 -23.30
C PRO A 260 7.96 -0.25 -24.51
N ALA A 261 7.28 0.15 -25.58
CA ALA A 261 7.92 0.64 -26.81
C ALA A 261 8.28 2.14 -26.78
N SER A 262 7.91 2.85 -25.70
CA SER A 262 8.18 4.29 -25.55
C SER A 262 9.48 4.58 -24.79
N ALA A 263 10.03 5.78 -24.95
CA ALA A 263 11.19 6.24 -24.19
C ALA A 263 10.87 6.33 -22.69
N GLU A 264 9.65 6.73 -22.34
CA GLU A 264 9.19 6.78 -20.96
C GLU A 264 9.05 5.36 -20.37
N GLY A 265 8.62 4.39 -21.17
CA GLY A 265 8.56 2.98 -20.76
C GLY A 265 9.94 2.41 -20.45
N ALA A 266 10.95 2.72 -21.26
CA ALA A 266 12.32 2.29 -21.00
C ALA A 266 12.82 2.86 -19.64
N ARG A 267 12.58 4.15 -19.35
CA ARG A 267 12.93 4.78 -18.08
C ARG A 267 12.12 4.18 -16.90
N PHE A 268 10.84 3.90 -17.11
CA PHE A 268 10.00 3.26 -16.11
C PHE A 268 10.54 1.88 -15.71
N PHE A 269 10.93 1.05 -16.68
CA PHE A 269 11.48 -0.27 -16.40
C PHE A 269 12.85 -0.23 -15.73
N GLU A 270 13.69 0.73 -16.07
CA GLU A 270 14.95 0.97 -15.38
C GLU A 270 14.74 1.30 -13.90
N LEU A 271 13.80 2.20 -13.60
CA LEU A 271 13.52 2.67 -12.23
C LEU A 271 12.74 1.65 -11.40
N SER A 272 11.81 0.93 -11.99
CA SER A 272 10.93 -0.02 -11.29
C SER A 272 11.52 -1.43 -11.15
N GLY A 273 12.50 -1.79 -11.98
CA GLY A 273 13.09 -3.12 -12.04
C GLY A 273 12.22 -4.15 -12.78
N PHE A 274 11.06 -3.77 -13.30
CA PHE A 274 10.29 -4.59 -14.23
C PHE A 274 10.93 -4.57 -15.63
N ARG A 275 10.50 -5.46 -16.52
CA ARG A 275 11.11 -5.61 -17.84
C ARG A 275 10.12 -5.60 -18.99
N GLY A 276 8.83 -5.60 -18.68
CA GLY A 276 7.78 -5.62 -19.67
C GLY A 276 6.39 -5.54 -19.07
N ILE A 277 5.43 -5.39 -19.97
CA ILE A 277 3.99 -5.43 -19.70
C ILE A 277 3.37 -6.25 -20.83
N ARG A 278 2.48 -7.16 -20.47
CA ARG A 278 1.70 -7.95 -21.44
C ARG A 278 0.23 -8.01 -21.06
N GLU A 279 -0.57 -8.58 -21.93
CA GLU A 279 -1.94 -8.93 -21.60
C GLU A 279 -1.99 -9.96 -20.46
N ILE A 280 -3.00 -9.83 -19.64
CA ILE A 280 -3.23 -10.75 -18.53
C ILE A 280 -3.95 -12.00 -19.07
N ALA A 281 -3.47 -13.18 -18.70
CA ALA A 281 -4.11 -14.46 -19.05
C ALA A 281 -4.96 -14.98 -17.89
N ASP A 282 -5.93 -15.83 -18.18
CA ASP A 282 -6.77 -16.46 -17.13
C ASP A 282 -5.94 -17.19 -16.07
N ALA A 283 -4.85 -17.83 -16.45
CA ALA A 283 -3.94 -18.48 -15.52
C ALA A 283 -3.23 -17.52 -14.56
N ASP A 284 -3.03 -16.25 -14.94
CA ASP A 284 -2.48 -15.24 -14.03
C ASP A 284 -3.53 -14.82 -13.00
N LEU A 285 -4.79 -14.69 -13.43
CA LEU A 285 -5.91 -14.33 -12.56
C LEU A 285 -6.22 -15.45 -11.56
N THR A 286 -6.38 -16.68 -12.05
CA THR A 286 -6.77 -17.84 -11.24
C THR A 286 -5.66 -18.33 -10.31
N PHE A 287 -4.40 -17.95 -10.56
CA PHE A 287 -3.30 -18.22 -9.63
C PHE A 287 -3.58 -17.71 -8.20
N ALA A 288 -4.30 -16.61 -8.08
CA ALA A 288 -4.62 -16.01 -6.79
C ALA A 288 -5.87 -16.61 -6.11
N ASP A 289 -6.67 -17.43 -6.80
CA ASP A 289 -7.94 -17.95 -6.28
C ASP A 289 -7.83 -18.68 -4.93
N PRO A 290 -6.82 -19.53 -4.68
CA PRO A 290 -6.65 -20.17 -3.37
C PRO A 290 -6.43 -19.21 -2.20
N PHE A 291 -6.07 -17.95 -2.49
CA PHE A 291 -5.74 -16.93 -1.51
C PHE A 291 -6.83 -15.87 -1.32
N ASN A 292 -7.94 -15.94 -2.05
CA ASN A 292 -8.98 -14.90 -2.03
C ASN A 292 -9.52 -14.64 -0.62
N ASP A 293 -9.88 -15.68 0.14
CA ASP A 293 -10.41 -15.54 1.49
C ASP A 293 -9.35 -15.02 2.48
N LEU A 294 -8.10 -15.48 2.35
CA LEU A 294 -6.98 -14.97 3.15
C LEU A 294 -6.73 -13.49 2.85
N THR A 295 -6.80 -13.10 1.59
CA THR A 295 -6.66 -11.72 1.15
C THR A 295 -7.78 -10.84 1.72
N ARG A 296 -9.05 -11.25 1.60
CA ARG A 296 -10.18 -10.51 2.18
C ARG A 296 -10.01 -10.31 3.68
N ARG A 297 -9.76 -11.39 4.44
CA ARG A 297 -9.53 -11.29 5.89
C ARG A 297 -8.35 -10.39 6.24
N GLY A 298 -7.22 -10.55 5.56
CA GLY A 298 -6.02 -9.74 5.78
C GLY A 298 -6.24 -8.25 5.55
N LEU A 299 -7.11 -7.90 4.61
CA LEU A 299 -7.47 -6.52 4.26
C LEU A 299 -8.66 -5.99 5.08
N GLY A 300 -9.28 -6.81 5.94
CA GLY A 300 -10.46 -6.42 6.70
C GLY A 300 -11.75 -6.36 5.87
N LEU A 301 -11.77 -7.05 4.72
CA LEU A 301 -12.94 -7.19 3.86
C LEU A 301 -13.80 -8.38 4.33
N LYS A 302 -15.08 -8.36 4.00
CA LYS A 302 -15.94 -9.53 4.27
C LYS A 302 -15.49 -10.70 3.39
N PRO A 303 -15.45 -11.94 3.93
CA PRO A 303 -15.16 -13.15 3.16
C PRO A 303 -16.19 -13.41 2.07
#